data_7a71056699ff7d263f8ffd708f8c13f1
#
_entry.id   7a71056699ff7d263f8ffd708f8c13f1
#
_cell.length_a   1.000
_cell.length_b   1.000
_cell.length_c   1.000
_cell.angle_alpha   90.00
_cell.angle_beta   90.00
_cell.angle_gamma   90.00
#
_symmetry.space_group_name_H-M   'P 1'
#
loop_
_entity.id
_entity.type
_entity.pdbx_description
1 polymer ?
#
loop_
_entity_poly.entity_id
_entity_poly.type
_entity_poly.pdbx_seq_one_letter_code
_entity_poly.pdbx_strand_id
1 'polypeptide(L)'
;MRINTTLPLPAELKAEYPLSKELTEIKKKRDAEIRDIFTGKSDKFVVIVGPCSADNEDSVCEYISRLAKVNEKVSDRLMIIPRIYTNKPRTTGAVSYTHLRAHETDQYL
;
A
#
# COMPACT_ATOMS: atom_id res chain seq x y z
N MET A 1 -19.66 7.86 24.44
CA MET A 1 -18.79 6.98 23.62
C MET A 1 -18.08 5.98 24.52
N ARG A 2 -18.03 4.75 24.10
CA ARG A 2 -17.40 3.69 24.88
C ARG A 2 -16.09 3.29 24.22
N ILE A 3 -15.00 3.35 24.97
CA ILE A 3 -13.67 2.96 24.46
C ILE A 3 -13.43 1.51 24.88
N ASN A 4 -13.37 0.58 23.93
CA ASN A 4 -13.16 -0.83 24.21
C ASN A 4 -11.69 -1.23 24.23
N THR A 5 -10.85 -0.55 23.45
CA THR A 5 -9.42 -0.80 23.39
C THR A 5 -8.66 0.49 23.24
N THR A 6 -7.42 0.50 23.69
CA THR A 6 -6.51 1.63 23.52
C THR A 6 -5.58 1.29 22.34
N LEU A 7 -5.52 2.17 21.36
CA LEU A 7 -4.60 2.00 20.25
C LEU A 7 -3.17 2.30 20.70
N PRO A 8 -2.20 1.50 20.26
CA PRO A 8 -0.81 1.77 20.58
C PRO A 8 -0.30 3.04 19.89
N LEU A 9 0.66 3.70 20.52
CA LEU A 9 1.32 4.84 19.91
C LEU A 9 2.23 4.40 18.76
N PRO A 10 2.49 5.27 17.76
CA PRO A 10 3.39 4.92 16.67
C PRO A 10 4.77 4.44 17.11
N ALA A 11 5.32 5.03 18.19
CA ALA A 11 6.61 4.61 18.73
C ALA A 11 6.55 3.19 19.29
N GLU A 12 5.45 2.80 19.91
CA GLU A 12 5.24 1.46 20.44
C GLU A 12 5.15 0.43 19.31
N LEU A 13 4.45 0.75 18.24
CA LEU A 13 4.37 -0.11 17.07
C LEU A 13 5.72 -0.30 16.40
N LYS A 14 6.51 0.76 16.29
CA LYS A 14 7.85 0.68 15.72
C LYS A 14 8.78 -0.18 16.57
N ALA A 15 8.62 -0.15 17.90
CA ALA A 15 9.40 -0.98 18.81
C ALA A 15 9.00 -2.45 18.71
N GLU A 16 7.71 -2.72 18.55
CA GLU A 16 7.18 -4.10 18.44
C GLU A 16 7.46 -4.71 17.06
N TYR A 17 7.37 -3.89 16.00
CA TYR A 17 7.59 -4.33 14.62
C TYR A 17 8.69 -3.50 13.97
N PRO A 18 9.95 -3.64 14.43
CA PRO A 18 11.05 -2.88 13.83
C PRO A 18 11.32 -3.36 12.42
N LEU A 19 11.68 -2.42 11.55
CA LEU A 19 12.08 -2.75 10.20
C LEU A 19 13.44 -3.46 10.24
N SER A 20 13.53 -4.62 9.61
CA SER A 20 14.79 -5.36 9.56
C SER A 20 15.84 -4.57 8.77
N LYS A 21 17.12 -4.89 9.00
CA LYS A 21 18.21 -4.23 8.29
C LYS A 21 18.11 -4.43 6.79
N GLU A 22 17.75 -5.62 6.35
CA GLU A 22 17.56 -5.94 4.93
C GLU A 22 16.42 -5.12 4.32
N LEU A 23 15.28 -5.05 5.01
CA LEU A 23 14.15 -4.28 4.53
C LEU A 23 14.44 -2.78 4.51
N THR A 24 15.23 -2.29 5.47
CA THR A 24 15.65 -0.89 5.50
C THR A 24 16.48 -0.55 4.26
N GLU A 25 17.39 -1.42 3.87
CA GLU A 25 18.21 -1.20 2.67
C GLU A 25 17.38 -1.27 1.39
N ILE A 26 16.46 -2.23 1.30
CA ILE A 26 15.52 -2.32 0.19
C ILE A 26 14.69 -1.04 0.08
N LYS A 27 14.19 -0.53 1.19
CA LYS A 27 13.43 0.70 1.23
C LYS A 27 14.25 1.89 0.73
N LYS A 28 15.48 2.02 1.18
CA LYS A 28 16.38 3.11 0.74
C LYS A 28 16.61 3.04 -0.77
N LYS A 29 16.83 1.86 -1.30
CA LYS A 29 17.03 1.66 -2.73
C LYS A 29 15.79 2.04 -3.53
N ARG A 30 14.62 1.61 -3.08
CA ARG A 30 13.37 1.92 -3.76
C ARG A 30 13.03 3.40 -3.67
N ASP A 31 13.28 4.04 -2.54
CA ASP A 31 13.08 5.48 -2.38
C ASP A 31 13.98 6.27 -3.33
N ALA A 32 15.21 5.83 -3.53
CA ALA A 32 16.13 6.44 -4.48
C ALA A 32 15.65 6.27 -5.92
N GLU A 33 15.14 5.09 -6.29
CA GLU A 33 14.58 4.84 -7.61
C GLU A 33 13.36 5.72 -7.89
N ILE A 34 12.48 5.87 -6.92
CA ILE A 34 11.29 6.73 -7.03
C ILE A 34 11.73 8.18 -7.23
N ARG A 35 12.71 8.64 -6.46
CA ARG A 35 13.26 9.99 -6.60
C ARG A 35 13.82 10.21 -7.99
N ASP A 36 14.54 9.25 -8.54
CA ASP A 36 15.10 9.33 -9.87
C ASP A 36 14.01 9.46 -10.94
N ILE A 37 12.88 8.78 -10.76
CA ILE A 37 11.76 8.89 -11.69
C ILE A 37 11.16 10.30 -11.63
N PHE A 38 10.90 10.82 -10.44
CA PHE A 38 10.30 12.15 -10.28
C PHE A 38 11.21 13.29 -10.67
N THR A 39 12.53 13.10 -10.64
CA THR A 39 13.50 14.11 -11.04
C THR A 39 13.92 13.98 -12.51
N GLY A 40 13.40 13.02 -13.23
CA GLY A 40 13.68 12.82 -14.64
C GLY A 40 14.96 12.06 -14.94
N LYS A 41 15.61 11.49 -13.95
CA LYS A 41 16.81 10.68 -14.14
C LYS A 41 16.54 9.28 -14.64
N SER A 42 15.31 8.81 -14.49
CA SER A 42 14.87 7.48 -14.91
C SER A 42 13.66 7.60 -15.83
N ASP A 43 13.61 6.77 -16.86
CA ASP A 43 12.50 6.72 -17.82
C ASP A 43 11.36 5.80 -17.39
N LYS A 44 11.46 5.20 -16.20
CA LYS A 44 10.42 4.31 -15.72
C LYS A 44 9.15 5.06 -15.36
N PHE A 45 8.01 4.38 -15.49
CA PHE A 45 6.74 4.88 -15.03
C PHE A 45 6.44 4.35 -13.62
N VAL A 46 5.86 5.20 -12.79
CA VAL A 46 5.37 4.80 -11.47
C VAL A 46 3.94 4.30 -11.63
N VAL A 47 3.68 3.10 -11.13
CA VAL A 47 2.34 2.50 -11.12
C VAL A 47 1.98 2.18 -9.69
N ILE A 48 0.96 2.84 -9.18
CA ILE A 48 0.45 2.59 -7.82
C ILE A 48 -0.81 1.75 -7.97
N VAL A 49 -0.77 0.53 -7.46
CA VAL A 49 -1.85 -0.42 -7.66
C VAL A 49 -2.06 -1.25 -6.40
N GLY A 50 -3.31 -1.55 -6.11
CA GLY A 50 -3.66 -2.36 -4.95
C GLY A 50 -5.14 -2.69 -4.90
N PRO A 51 -5.54 -3.58 -3.98
CA PRO A 51 -6.94 -3.91 -3.80
C PRO A 51 -7.73 -2.71 -3.30
N CYS A 52 -9.04 -2.78 -3.44
CA CYS A 52 -9.95 -1.71 -3.03
C CYS A 52 -9.77 -1.35 -1.55
N SER A 53 -9.64 -2.36 -0.69
CA SER A 53 -9.31 -2.15 0.72
C SER A 53 -8.58 -3.37 1.28
N ALA A 54 -7.80 -3.14 2.33
CA ALA A 54 -7.04 -4.19 2.99
C ALA A 54 -7.79 -4.67 4.23
N ASP A 55 -8.96 -5.28 4.01
CA ASP A 55 -9.82 -5.79 5.07
C ASP A 55 -9.58 -7.27 5.37
N ASN A 56 -8.82 -7.96 4.53
CA ASN A 56 -8.47 -9.36 4.73
C ASN A 56 -6.98 -9.54 4.47
N GLU A 57 -6.26 -9.93 5.51
CA GLU A 57 -4.80 -10.06 5.45
C GLU A 57 -4.34 -11.09 4.42
N ASP A 58 -4.99 -12.25 4.38
CA ASP A 58 -4.61 -13.31 3.45
C ASP A 58 -4.77 -12.89 1.99
N SER A 59 -5.87 -12.20 1.69
CA SER A 59 -6.12 -11.68 0.36
C SER A 59 -5.08 -10.64 -0.06
N VAL A 60 -4.70 -9.77 0.86
CA VAL A 60 -3.68 -8.75 0.61
C VAL A 60 -2.32 -9.41 0.36
N CYS A 61 -1.95 -10.37 1.18
CA CYS A 61 -0.68 -11.08 1.01
C CYS A 61 -0.62 -11.83 -0.31
N GLU A 62 -1.72 -12.46 -0.71
CA GLU A 62 -1.80 -13.13 -2.01
C GLU A 62 -1.66 -12.14 -3.17
N TYR A 63 -2.35 -11.01 -3.07
CA TYR A 63 -2.27 -9.96 -4.07
C TYR A 63 -0.84 -9.46 -4.24
N ILE A 64 -0.17 -9.15 -3.13
CA ILE A 64 1.21 -8.65 -3.14
C ILE A 64 2.16 -9.70 -3.70
N SER A 65 1.97 -10.97 -3.37
CA SER A 65 2.79 -12.06 -3.90
C SER A 65 2.67 -12.18 -5.42
N ARG A 66 1.47 -12.07 -5.94
CA ARG A 66 1.23 -12.08 -7.39
C ARG A 66 1.83 -10.85 -8.05
N LEU A 67 1.68 -9.70 -7.41
CA LEU A 67 2.23 -8.45 -7.91
C LEU A 67 3.76 -8.49 -7.97
N ALA A 68 4.41 -9.12 -6.99
CA ALA A 68 5.84 -9.28 -6.98
C ALA A 68 6.33 -10.10 -8.20
N LYS A 69 5.58 -11.12 -8.59
CA LYS A 69 5.91 -11.92 -9.78
C LYS A 69 5.77 -11.09 -11.06
N VAL A 70 4.75 -10.26 -11.14
CA VAL A 70 4.58 -9.35 -12.29
C VAL A 70 5.71 -8.32 -12.31
N ASN A 71 6.09 -7.81 -11.15
CA ASN A 71 7.18 -6.84 -11.03
C ASN A 71 8.49 -7.37 -11.60
N GLU A 72 8.80 -8.63 -11.41
CA GLU A 72 10.01 -9.25 -11.98
C GLU A 72 10.05 -9.13 -13.50
N LYS A 73 8.88 -9.15 -14.13
CA LYS A 73 8.77 -9.10 -15.61
C LYS A 73 8.81 -7.69 -16.17
N VAL A 74 8.40 -6.69 -15.39
CA VAL A 74 8.21 -5.32 -15.87
C VAL A 74 9.11 -4.29 -15.16
N SER A 75 9.97 -4.73 -14.26
CA SER A 75 10.79 -3.82 -13.44
C SER A 75 11.77 -2.97 -14.24
N ASP A 76 12.08 -3.36 -15.47
CA ASP A 76 12.92 -2.58 -16.36
C ASP A 76 12.24 -1.30 -16.86
N ARG A 77 10.91 -1.28 -16.89
CA ARG A 77 10.13 -0.14 -17.41
C ARG A 77 9.17 0.47 -16.39
N LEU A 78 8.73 -0.30 -15.41
CA LEU A 78 7.74 0.13 -14.44
C LEU A 78 8.26 0.03 -13.03
N MET A 79 7.94 1.04 -12.23
CA MET A 79 8.14 1.02 -10.80
C MET A 79 6.78 0.78 -10.15
N ILE A 80 6.53 -0.44 -9.71
CA ILE A 80 5.25 -0.82 -9.10
C ILE A 80 5.30 -0.52 -7.61
N ILE A 81 4.34 0.26 -7.15
CA ILE A 81 4.15 0.57 -5.74
C ILE A 81 2.84 -0.06 -5.30
N PRO A 82 2.88 -1.10 -4.48
CA PRO A 82 1.64 -1.69 -3.97
C PRO A 82 0.95 -0.74 -3.01
N ARG A 83 -0.34 -0.55 -3.19
CA ARG A 83 -1.15 0.27 -2.32
C ARG A 83 -1.93 -0.63 -1.36
N ILE A 84 -1.79 -0.37 -0.08
CA ILE A 84 -2.54 -1.08 0.96
C ILE A 84 -3.37 -0.04 1.69
N TYR A 85 -4.66 -0.01 1.39
CA TYR A 85 -5.57 0.98 1.93
C TYR A 85 -6.38 0.38 3.09
N THR A 86 -6.03 0.75 4.30
CA THR A 86 -6.58 0.18 5.52
C THR A 86 -7.72 1.00 6.14
N ASN A 87 -7.82 2.27 5.79
CA ASN A 87 -8.73 3.22 6.45
C ASN A 87 -9.96 3.59 5.63
N LYS A 88 -10.37 2.74 4.71
CA LYS A 88 -11.53 3.04 3.89
C LYS A 88 -12.79 3.07 4.76
N PRO A 89 -13.50 4.21 4.82
CA PRO A 89 -14.68 4.32 5.68
C PRO A 89 -15.82 3.45 5.16
N ARG A 90 -16.42 2.69 6.08
CA ARG A 90 -17.56 1.81 5.79
C ARG A 90 -18.51 1.82 6.96
N THR A 91 -19.76 2.08 6.70
CA THR A 91 -20.79 2.03 7.76
C THR A 91 -21.36 0.64 7.90
N THR A 92 -21.79 0.03 6.82
CA THR A 92 -22.23 -1.36 6.77
C THR A 92 -21.79 -1.93 5.43
N GLY A 93 -21.60 -3.24 5.34
CA GLY A 93 -21.05 -3.87 4.16
C GLY A 93 -21.72 -3.48 2.85
N ALA A 94 -22.95 -3.91 2.66
CA ALA A 94 -23.64 -3.70 1.40
C ALA A 94 -23.97 -2.24 1.14
N VAL A 95 -24.45 -1.53 2.14
CA VAL A 95 -24.83 -0.11 2.02
C VAL A 95 -23.59 0.72 1.74
N SER A 96 -22.54 0.48 2.52
CA SER A 96 -21.26 1.15 2.35
C SER A 96 -20.69 0.99 0.96
N TYR A 97 -20.69 -0.23 0.46
CA TYR A 97 -20.18 -0.53 -0.86
C TYR A 97 -20.95 0.19 -1.95
N THR A 98 -22.27 0.11 -1.91
CA THR A 98 -23.12 0.77 -2.89
C THR A 98 -22.97 2.28 -2.83
N HIS A 99 -22.89 2.82 -1.64
CA HIS A 99 -22.81 4.26 -1.42
C HIS A 99 -21.48 4.84 -1.85
N LEU A 100 -20.39 4.16 -1.55
CA LEU A 100 -19.03 4.63 -1.85
C LEU A 100 -18.60 4.37 -3.28
N ARG A 101 -19.28 3.49 -3.98
CA ARG A 101 -18.90 3.13 -5.34
C ARG A 101 -18.85 4.32 -6.30
N ALA A 102 -19.75 5.27 -6.13
CA ALA A 102 -19.78 6.48 -6.92
C ALA A 102 -18.55 7.36 -6.70
N HIS A 103 -17.85 7.20 -5.58
CA HIS A 103 -16.72 8.02 -5.19
C HIS A 103 -15.39 7.26 -5.24
N GLU A 104 -15.36 6.06 -5.77
CA GLU A 104 -14.14 5.26 -5.82
C GLU A 104 -13.01 5.95 -6.57
N THR A 105 -13.32 6.60 -7.67
CA THR A 105 -12.33 7.32 -8.47
C THR A 105 -11.65 8.42 -7.67
N ASP A 106 -12.42 9.16 -6.89
CA ASP A 106 -11.89 10.23 -6.05
C ASP A 106 -10.98 9.70 -4.96
N GLN A 107 -11.25 8.52 -4.44
CA GLN A 107 -10.45 7.90 -3.39
C GLN A 107 -9.10 7.38 -3.90
N TYR A 108 -9.01 7.09 -5.18
CA TYR A 108 -7.79 6.53 -5.78
C TYR A 108 -6.89 7.59 -6.39
N LEU A 109 -7.40 8.78 -6.48
CA LEU A 109 -6.63 9.92 -6.95
C LEU A 109 -6.00 10.68 -5.80
#